data_0a17ee89d7f61f7efa78de0508ab36b5
#
_entry.id   0a17ee89d7f61f7efa78de0508ab36b5
#
_cell.length_a   1.000
_cell.length_b   1.000
_cell.length_c   1.000
_cell.angle_alpha   90.00
_cell.angle_beta   90.00
_cell.angle_gamma   90.00
#
_symmetry.space_group_name_H-M   'P 1'
#
loop_
_entity.id
_entity.type
_entity.pdbx_description
1 polymer ?
#
loop_
_entity_poly.entity_id
_entity_poly.type
_entity_poly.pdbx_seq_one_letter_code
_entity_poly.pdbx_strand_id
1 'polypeptide(L)'
;MEEIKVNDNTERMPMIGDPAPEFRAITTMGKVDFPADYKGSWVVLFSHPADFTPVCTTEFIGFSKMAEEFEEINTKLIGLSIDSLHSHLAWSRSIEDIDLDGNGTVKVKFPIIADISMAVAKKYGMLQTVAKTQTVRAVFIIDPDGYIRTILYYPMSTGRNLPEIKRIILALQKHDEDNVSTPANWQPGDNVVVGAPLTLQGAEERMASQDEDMVVYDWYLTLNCPTC
;
A
#
# COMPACT_ATOMS: atom_id res chain seq x y z
N MET A 1 27.06 32.01 -8.05
CA MET A 1 25.74 31.51 -7.55
C MET A 1 26.09 30.57 -6.42
N GLU A 2 25.85 31.00 -5.18
CA GLU A 2 26.02 30.12 -4.02
C GLU A 2 24.95 29.03 -4.06
N GLU A 3 25.39 27.77 -4.01
CA GLU A 3 24.50 26.63 -3.79
C GLU A 3 23.84 26.78 -2.44
N ILE A 4 22.52 26.95 -2.43
CA ILE A 4 21.73 26.90 -1.20
C ILE A 4 21.85 25.45 -0.67
N LYS A 5 22.73 25.24 0.31
CA LYS A 5 22.75 24.01 1.10
C LYS A 5 21.46 24.00 1.94
N VAL A 6 20.46 23.30 1.47
CA VAL A 6 19.29 22.93 2.29
C VAL A 6 19.81 22.02 3.39
N ASN A 7 19.77 22.49 4.62
CA ASN A 7 20.15 21.71 5.79
C ASN A 7 19.02 20.70 6.06
N ASP A 8 19.13 19.50 5.51
CA ASP A 8 18.09 18.46 5.42
C ASP A 8 18.01 17.63 6.72
N ASN A 9 17.92 18.30 7.85
CA ASN A 9 17.76 17.68 9.16
C ASN A 9 16.34 17.86 9.72
N THR A 10 15.37 18.19 8.89
CA THR A 10 13.94 18.06 9.22
C THR A 10 13.50 16.65 8.86
N GLU A 11 13.03 15.88 9.84
CA GLU A 11 12.36 14.59 9.62
C GLU A 11 11.18 14.83 8.66
N ARG A 12 11.42 14.70 7.35
CA ARG A 12 10.36 14.80 6.34
C ARG A 12 9.56 13.52 6.32
N MET A 13 8.28 13.62 5.99
CA MET A 13 7.46 12.47 5.65
C MET A 13 8.12 11.67 4.51
N PRO A 14 8.20 10.35 4.57
CA PRO A 14 8.74 9.53 3.50
C PRO A 14 7.92 9.69 2.21
N MET A 15 8.58 9.60 1.07
CA MET A 15 8.01 9.75 -0.27
C MET A 15 8.08 8.45 -1.06
N ILE A 16 7.39 8.39 -2.19
CA ILE A 16 7.51 7.29 -3.14
C ILE A 16 8.96 7.23 -3.65
N GLY A 17 9.56 6.04 -3.61
CA GLY A 17 10.95 5.78 -3.95
C GLY A 17 11.94 5.87 -2.79
N ASP A 18 11.52 6.39 -1.63
CA ASP A 18 12.35 6.36 -0.42
C ASP A 18 12.40 4.94 0.17
N PRO A 19 13.50 4.56 0.85
CA PRO A 19 13.49 3.40 1.72
C PRO A 19 12.48 3.61 2.85
N ALA A 20 11.74 2.57 3.20
CA ALA A 20 10.77 2.61 4.29
C ALA A 20 11.48 2.87 5.62
N PRO A 21 11.11 3.90 6.39
CA PRO A 21 11.75 4.24 7.65
C PRO A 21 11.74 3.10 8.65
N GLU A 22 12.91 2.71 9.12
CA GLU A 22 13.08 1.60 10.08
C GLU A 22 12.46 1.92 11.45
N PHE A 23 11.88 0.92 12.08
CA PHE A 23 11.40 1.00 13.45
C PHE A 23 11.34 -0.38 14.13
N ARG A 24 11.31 -0.35 15.46
CA ARG A 24 10.98 -1.52 16.30
C ARG A 24 9.74 -1.20 17.10
N ALA A 25 8.79 -2.12 17.11
CA ALA A 25 7.51 -1.92 17.78
C ALA A 25 6.99 -3.20 18.42
N ILE A 26 6.04 -3.02 19.37
CA ILE A 26 5.24 -4.11 19.93
C ILE A 26 3.93 -4.19 19.16
N THR A 27 3.54 -5.41 18.79
CA THR A 27 2.30 -5.68 18.07
C THR A 27 1.46 -6.72 18.80
N THR A 28 0.23 -6.91 18.36
CA THR A 28 -0.65 -8.00 18.82
C THR A 28 -0.08 -9.40 18.59
N MET A 29 0.94 -9.55 17.75
CA MET A 29 1.59 -10.81 17.40
C MET A 29 3.06 -10.89 17.87
N GLY A 30 3.47 -9.99 18.76
CA GLY A 30 4.83 -9.93 19.31
C GLY A 30 5.60 -8.71 18.82
N LYS A 31 6.93 -8.77 18.94
CA LYS A 31 7.82 -7.67 18.50
C LYS A 31 8.06 -7.76 17.01
N VAL A 32 8.20 -6.60 16.38
CA VAL A 32 8.56 -6.46 14.98
C VAL A 32 9.80 -5.57 14.83
N ASP A 33 10.72 -5.94 13.94
CA ASP A 33 11.83 -5.13 13.45
C ASP A 33 11.55 -4.83 11.97
N PHE A 34 11.08 -3.62 11.68
CA PHE A 34 10.60 -3.24 10.35
C PHE A 34 11.66 -2.39 9.63
N PRO A 35 11.94 -2.61 8.32
CA PRO A 35 11.34 -3.59 7.42
C PRO A 35 12.00 -4.99 7.44
N ALA A 36 13.01 -5.21 8.29
CA ALA A 36 13.87 -6.40 8.27
C ALA A 36 13.10 -7.72 8.33
N ASP A 37 12.08 -7.82 9.18
CA ASP A 37 11.26 -9.03 9.34
C ASP A 37 10.36 -9.34 8.12
N TYR A 38 10.24 -8.39 7.17
CA TYR A 38 9.35 -8.48 6.01
C TYR A 38 10.12 -8.56 4.67
N LYS A 39 11.44 -8.63 4.72
CA LYS A 39 12.28 -8.69 3.52
C LYS A 39 11.87 -9.83 2.61
N GLY A 40 11.73 -9.55 1.31
CA GLY A 40 11.27 -10.50 0.30
C GLY A 40 9.75 -10.60 0.14
N SER A 41 8.98 -9.83 0.91
CA SER A 41 7.53 -9.71 0.77
C SER A 41 7.10 -8.27 0.54
N TRP A 42 6.02 -8.08 -0.18
CA TRP A 42 5.30 -6.81 -0.21
C TRP A 42 4.66 -6.56 1.15
N VAL A 43 4.54 -5.29 1.53
CA VAL A 43 3.90 -4.90 2.79
C VAL A 43 2.88 -3.80 2.56
N VAL A 44 1.70 -3.98 3.15
CA VAL A 44 0.70 -2.93 3.34
C VAL A 44 0.76 -2.50 4.80
N LEU A 45 1.51 -1.43 5.07
CA LEU A 45 1.51 -0.76 6.37
C LEU A 45 0.40 0.28 6.38
N PHE A 46 -0.61 0.10 7.22
CA PHE A 46 -1.76 1.00 7.26
C PHE A 46 -2.10 1.47 8.66
N SER A 47 -2.46 2.75 8.79
CA SER A 47 -2.90 3.31 10.07
C SER A 47 -4.42 3.47 10.13
N HIS A 48 -4.96 3.44 11.35
CA HIS A 48 -6.38 3.72 11.63
C HIS A 48 -6.49 4.68 12.82
N PRO A 49 -7.52 5.55 12.85
CA PRO A 49 -7.67 6.60 13.86
C PRO A 49 -7.74 6.11 15.30
N ALA A 50 -8.56 5.10 15.59
CA ALA A 50 -8.70 4.50 16.92
C ALA A 50 -9.43 3.16 16.88
N ASP A 51 -9.13 2.30 17.84
CA ASP A 51 -9.87 1.07 18.13
C ASP A 51 -11.33 1.39 18.50
N PHE A 52 -12.21 0.39 18.40
CA PHE A 52 -13.62 0.48 18.77
C PHE A 52 -14.38 1.60 18.05
N THR A 53 -13.94 2.00 16.85
CA THR A 53 -14.65 2.99 16.04
C THR A 53 -15.31 2.33 14.81
N PRO A 54 -16.46 2.84 14.36
CA PRO A 54 -17.27 2.14 13.35
C PRO A 54 -16.53 1.90 12.03
N VAL A 55 -15.95 2.95 11.43
CA VAL A 55 -15.27 2.83 10.12
C VAL A 55 -14.01 1.96 10.23
N CYS A 56 -13.22 2.09 11.31
CA CYS A 56 -12.05 1.24 11.52
C CYS A 56 -12.45 -0.24 11.65
N THR A 57 -13.54 -0.52 12.34
CA THR A 57 -14.05 -1.90 12.48
C THR A 57 -14.44 -2.49 11.12
N THR A 58 -15.14 -1.74 10.27
CA THR A 58 -15.47 -2.21 8.91
C THR A 58 -14.23 -2.47 8.07
N GLU A 59 -13.20 -1.62 8.18
CA GLU A 59 -11.93 -1.81 7.47
C GLU A 59 -11.17 -3.06 7.93
N PHE A 60 -11.11 -3.30 9.24
CA PHE A 60 -10.43 -4.48 9.78
C PHE A 60 -11.15 -5.78 9.44
N ILE A 61 -12.48 -5.78 9.45
CA ILE A 61 -13.27 -6.90 8.93
C ILE A 61 -12.95 -7.13 7.44
N GLY A 62 -12.93 -6.06 6.63
CA GLY A 62 -12.61 -6.15 5.21
C GLY A 62 -11.20 -6.66 4.94
N PHE A 63 -10.18 -6.12 5.60
CA PHE A 63 -8.80 -6.62 5.49
C PHE A 63 -8.68 -8.08 5.95
N SER A 64 -9.40 -8.47 7.01
CA SER A 64 -9.39 -9.85 7.49
C SER A 64 -10.02 -10.82 6.50
N LYS A 65 -11.08 -10.42 5.79
CA LYS A 65 -11.69 -11.20 4.70
C LYS A 65 -10.75 -11.38 3.51
N MET A 66 -9.97 -10.35 3.21
CA MET A 66 -9.01 -10.34 2.09
C MET A 66 -7.60 -10.83 2.47
N ALA A 67 -7.36 -11.21 3.73
CA ALA A 67 -6.01 -11.51 4.20
C ALA A 67 -5.34 -12.66 3.43
N GLU A 68 -6.10 -13.70 3.08
CA GLU A 68 -5.60 -14.84 2.27
C GLU A 68 -5.28 -14.40 0.85
N GLU A 69 -6.10 -13.54 0.24
CA GLU A 69 -5.84 -12.98 -1.10
C GLU A 69 -4.58 -12.10 -1.14
N PHE A 70 -4.29 -11.36 -0.07
CA PHE A 70 -3.02 -10.62 0.04
C PHE A 70 -1.83 -11.56 0.21
N GLU A 71 -1.98 -12.62 0.99
CA GLU A 71 -0.93 -13.62 1.17
C GLU A 71 -0.60 -14.34 -0.14
N GLU A 72 -1.61 -14.71 -0.96
CA GLU A 72 -1.45 -15.33 -2.27
C GLU A 72 -0.61 -14.48 -3.24
N ILE A 73 -0.63 -13.16 -3.10
CA ILE A 73 0.19 -12.22 -3.88
C ILE A 73 1.46 -11.77 -3.12
N ASN A 74 1.95 -12.61 -2.20
CA ASN A 74 3.14 -12.35 -1.38
C ASN A 74 3.11 -11.01 -0.65
N THR A 75 1.95 -10.62 -0.09
CA THR A 75 1.76 -9.32 0.57
C THR A 75 1.36 -9.51 2.03
N LYS A 76 2.09 -8.86 2.94
CA LYS A 76 1.83 -8.86 4.38
C LYS A 76 1.07 -7.61 4.80
N LEU A 77 0.08 -7.77 5.67
CA LEU A 77 -0.69 -6.67 6.24
C LEU A 77 -0.14 -6.30 7.61
N ILE A 78 -0.02 -5.02 7.91
CA ILE A 78 0.35 -4.50 9.23
C ILE A 78 -0.52 -3.29 9.55
N GLY A 79 -1.35 -3.41 10.60
CA GLY A 79 -2.12 -2.29 11.14
C GLY A 79 -1.30 -1.45 12.13
N LEU A 80 -1.66 -0.18 12.28
CA LEU A 80 -1.08 0.73 13.26
C LEU A 80 -2.11 1.71 13.80
N SER A 81 -2.12 1.92 15.10
CA SER A 81 -2.69 3.11 15.73
C SER A 81 -1.90 3.52 16.97
N ILE A 82 -2.29 4.64 17.56
CA ILE A 82 -1.70 5.12 18.82
C ILE A 82 -2.37 4.54 20.07
N ASP A 83 -3.27 3.58 19.90
CA ASP A 83 -3.90 2.86 21.00
C ASP A 83 -2.91 1.89 21.67
N SER A 84 -3.30 1.42 22.87
CA SER A 84 -2.48 0.46 23.63
C SER A 84 -2.59 -0.95 23.07
N LEU A 85 -1.58 -1.78 23.34
CA LEU A 85 -1.61 -3.21 23.01
C LEU A 85 -2.86 -3.91 23.56
N HIS A 86 -3.25 -3.60 24.80
CA HIS A 86 -4.42 -4.22 25.41
C HIS A 86 -5.73 -3.79 24.76
N SER A 87 -5.81 -2.53 24.25
CA SER A 87 -6.93 -2.06 23.42
C SER A 87 -7.01 -2.89 22.14
N HIS A 88 -5.92 -3.03 21.38
CA HIS A 88 -5.87 -3.84 20.17
C HIS A 88 -6.30 -5.28 20.39
N LEU A 89 -5.82 -5.92 21.48
CA LEU A 89 -6.17 -7.30 21.82
C LEU A 89 -7.67 -7.43 22.12
N ALA A 90 -8.23 -6.50 22.90
CA ALA A 90 -9.65 -6.50 23.24
C ALA A 90 -10.51 -6.23 22.00
N TRP A 91 -10.11 -5.26 21.16
CA TRP A 91 -10.83 -4.91 19.95
C TRP A 91 -10.79 -6.02 18.89
N SER A 92 -9.64 -6.65 18.67
CA SER A 92 -9.52 -7.80 17.76
C SER A 92 -10.48 -8.93 18.16
N ARG A 93 -10.63 -9.21 19.44
CA ARG A 93 -11.60 -10.20 19.94
C ARG A 93 -13.05 -9.76 19.71
N SER A 94 -13.35 -8.47 19.91
CA SER A 94 -14.69 -7.92 19.65
C SER A 94 -15.06 -8.01 18.15
N ILE A 95 -14.09 -7.85 17.24
CA ILE A 95 -14.30 -8.01 15.80
C ILE A 95 -14.70 -9.43 15.44
N GLU A 96 -14.17 -10.45 16.15
CA GLU A 96 -14.49 -11.87 15.90
C GLU A 96 -15.97 -12.20 16.16
N ASP A 97 -16.70 -11.37 16.91
CA ASP A 97 -18.13 -11.55 17.21
C ASP A 97 -19.05 -10.83 16.22
N ILE A 98 -18.49 -10.08 15.23
CA ILE A 98 -19.27 -9.23 14.33
C ILE A 98 -19.42 -9.91 12.96
N ASP A 99 -20.64 -10.27 12.60
CA ASP A 99 -21.02 -10.63 11.23
C ASP A 99 -21.62 -9.42 10.54
N LEU A 100 -20.78 -8.63 9.85
CA LEU A 100 -21.16 -7.32 9.30
C LEU A 100 -22.13 -7.43 8.11
N ASP A 101 -22.01 -8.48 7.31
CA ASP A 101 -22.71 -8.62 6.02
C ASP A 101 -23.48 -9.94 5.88
N GLY A 102 -23.62 -10.71 6.95
CA GLY A 102 -24.32 -12.00 6.96
C GLY A 102 -23.53 -13.15 6.32
N ASN A 103 -22.23 -12.94 6.03
CA ASN A 103 -21.36 -13.94 5.42
C ASN A 103 -20.37 -14.58 6.42
N GLY A 104 -20.66 -14.46 7.69
CA GLY A 104 -19.88 -15.01 8.79
C GLY A 104 -18.89 -14.01 9.39
N THR A 105 -18.36 -14.40 10.55
CA THR A 105 -17.37 -13.62 11.29
C THR A 105 -15.96 -13.84 10.76
N VAL A 106 -15.04 -12.96 11.16
CA VAL A 106 -13.63 -13.02 10.75
C VAL A 106 -12.70 -12.98 11.95
N LYS A 107 -11.46 -13.41 11.73
CA LYS A 107 -10.38 -13.30 12.69
C LYS A 107 -9.30 -12.37 12.17
N VAL A 108 -8.84 -11.41 12.98
CA VAL A 108 -7.71 -10.56 12.63
C VAL A 108 -6.43 -11.41 12.69
N LYS A 109 -5.87 -11.75 11.52
CA LYS A 109 -4.70 -12.62 11.36
C LYS A 109 -3.41 -11.86 11.05
N PHE A 110 -3.40 -10.54 11.16
CA PHE A 110 -2.24 -9.69 10.92
C PHE A 110 -1.90 -8.85 12.16
N PRO A 111 -0.62 -8.45 12.34
CA PRO A 111 -0.19 -7.68 13.50
C PRO A 111 -0.75 -6.25 13.49
N ILE A 112 -1.04 -5.73 14.68
CA ILE A 112 -1.43 -4.33 14.92
C ILE A 112 -0.38 -3.72 15.83
N ILE A 113 0.28 -2.66 15.37
CA ILE A 113 1.32 -1.93 16.10
C ILE A 113 0.66 -1.01 17.14
N ALA A 114 1.08 -1.14 18.40
CA ALA A 114 0.68 -0.28 19.51
C ALA A 114 1.65 0.90 19.62
N ASP A 115 1.43 1.98 18.85
CA ASP A 115 2.31 3.15 18.80
C ASP A 115 1.90 4.27 19.76
N ILE A 116 1.75 3.96 21.07
CA ILE A 116 1.36 4.93 22.12
C ILE A 116 2.30 6.15 22.11
N SER A 117 3.57 5.96 21.82
CA SER A 117 4.57 7.02 21.77
C SER A 117 4.42 7.93 20.55
N MET A 118 3.62 7.53 19.56
CA MET A 118 3.48 8.17 18.26
C MET A 118 4.79 8.21 17.46
N ALA A 119 5.77 7.38 17.80
CA ALA A 119 7.10 7.43 17.17
C ALA A 119 7.05 6.97 15.72
N VAL A 120 6.34 5.86 15.43
CA VAL A 120 6.15 5.36 14.08
C VAL A 120 5.22 6.27 13.30
N ALA A 121 4.08 6.68 13.89
CA ALA A 121 3.12 7.57 13.26
C ALA A 121 3.73 8.91 12.85
N LYS A 122 4.62 9.50 13.67
CA LYS A 122 5.37 10.71 13.32
C LYS A 122 6.33 10.47 12.17
N LYS A 123 7.12 9.40 12.25
CA LYS A 123 8.15 9.05 11.25
C LYS A 123 7.53 8.84 9.85
N TYR A 124 6.31 8.30 9.77
CA TYR A 124 5.56 8.09 8.53
C TYR A 124 4.60 9.22 8.18
N GLY A 125 4.54 10.31 8.95
CA GLY A 125 3.63 11.41 8.69
C GLY A 125 2.14 11.05 8.81
N MET A 126 1.80 10.07 9.64
CA MET A 126 0.44 9.57 9.80
C MET A 126 -0.42 10.37 10.80
N LEU A 127 0.13 11.39 11.44
CA LEU A 127 -0.60 12.20 12.42
C LEU A 127 -1.35 13.35 11.75
N GLN A 128 -2.54 13.65 12.25
CA GLN A 128 -3.29 14.83 11.82
C GLN A 128 -2.64 16.12 12.36
N THR A 129 -2.64 17.17 11.53
CA THR A 129 -2.09 18.49 11.92
C THR A 129 -2.92 19.21 12.98
N VAL A 130 -4.23 19.00 12.99
CA VAL A 130 -5.17 19.71 13.87
C VAL A 130 -5.45 18.97 15.18
N ALA A 131 -5.54 17.63 15.14
CA ALA A 131 -5.76 16.80 16.30
C ALA A 131 -4.64 15.76 16.39
N LYS A 132 -3.55 16.09 17.09
CA LYS A 132 -2.37 15.22 17.25
C LYS A 132 -2.60 13.98 18.12
N THR A 133 -3.87 13.58 18.33
CA THR A 133 -4.29 12.49 19.21
C THR A 133 -4.82 11.27 18.46
N GLN A 134 -4.80 11.31 17.12
CA GLN A 134 -5.24 10.20 16.28
C GLN A 134 -4.43 10.17 14.99
N THR A 135 -4.25 8.98 14.43
CA THR A 135 -3.68 8.82 13.10
C THR A 135 -4.72 9.05 12.01
N VAL A 136 -4.28 9.45 10.82
CA VAL A 136 -5.10 9.40 9.60
C VAL A 136 -5.27 7.96 9.12
N ARG A 137 -6.09 7.74 8.09
CA ARG A 137 -6.16 6.45 7.39
C ARG A 137 -5.11 6.41 6.27
N ALA A 138 -3.85 6.27 6.64
CA ALA A 138 -2.76 6.13 5.68
C ALA A 138 -2.59 4.67 5.24
N VAL A 139 -2.06 4.49 4.03
CA VAL A 139 -1.58 3.21 3.50
C VAL A 139 -0.24 3.46 2.84
N PHE A 140 0.78 2.69 3.23
CA PHE A 140 2.07 2.62 2.58
C PHE A 140 2.22 1.23 1.97
N ILE A 141 2.37 1.17 0.65
CA ILE A 141 2.71 -0.06 -0.07
C ILE A 141 4.21 -0.06 -0.26
N ILE A 142 4.84 -1.08 0.29
CA ILE A 142 6.30 -1.22 0.37
C ILE A 142 6.68 -2.51 -0.35
N ASP A 143 7.70 -2.46 -1.20
CA ASP A 143 8.16 -3.60 -1.97
C ASP A 143 9.05 -4.57 -1.18
N PRO A 144 9.40 -5.74 -1.75
CA PRO A 144 10.26 -6.75 -1.10
C PRO A 144 11.66 -6.28 -0.73
N ASP A 145 12.15 -5.21 -1.35
CA ASP A 145 13.46 -4.59 -1.05
C ASP A 145 13.36 -3.51 0.02
N GLY A 146 12.14 -3.16 0.45
CA GLY A 146 11.87 -2.19 1.51
C GLY A 146 11.71 -0.76 1.02
N TYR A 147 11.40 -0.53 -0.27
CA TYR A 147 11.12 0.80 -0.80
C TYR A 147 9.63 1.10 -0.87
N ILE A 148 9.26 2.34 -0.58
CA ILE A 148 7.88 2.81 -0.68
C ILE A 148 7.51 2.99 -2.15
N ARG A 149 6.47 2.27 -2.60
CA ARG A 149 5.99 2.28 -3.99
C ARG A 149 4.72 3.11 -4.17
N THR A 150 3.87 3.16 -3.14
CA THR A 150 2.61 3.93 -3.19
C THR A 150 2.24 4.42 -1.80
N ILE A 151 1.63 5.59 -1.73
CA ILE A 151 1.12 6.19 -0.50
C ILE A 151 -0.31 6.66 -0.75
N LEU A 152 -1.25 6.26 0.12
CA LEU A 152 -2.63 6.70 0.09
C LEU A 152 -3.01 7.33 1.43
N TYR A 153 -3.73 8.44 1.39
CA TYR A 153 -4.25 9.12 2.58
C TYR A 153 -5.75 9.35 2.44
N TYR A 154 -6.49 8.93 3.45
CA TYR A 154 -7.92 9.11 3.53
C TYR A 154 -8.28 9.91 4.79
N PRO A 155 -9.30 10.78 4.74
CA PRO A 155 -9.83 11.43 5.93
C PRO A 155 -10.50 10.42 6.86
N MET A 156 -10.68 10.79 8.12
CA MET A 156 -11.28 9.91 9.13
C MET A 156 -12.67 9.40 8.75
N SER A 157 -13.45 10.22 8.03
CA SER A 157 -14.83 9.95 7.63
C SER A 157 -14.97 8.93 6.49
N THR A 158 -13.89 8.61 5.79
CA THR A 158 -13.94 7.83 4.55
C THR A 158 -13.17 6.53 4.71
N GLY A 159 -13.88 5.40 4.70
CA GLY A 159 -13.28 4.07 4.66
C GLY A 159 -12.54 3.82 3.33
N ARG A 160 -11.46 3.02 3.41
CA ARG A 160 -10.61 2.71 2.26
C ARG A 160 -11.28 1.74 1.29
N ASN A 161 -10.96 1.87 0.01
CA ASN A 161 -11.30 0.85 -0.99
C ASN A 161 -10.21 -0.25 -0.96
N LEU A 162 -10.49 -1.36 -0.31
CA LEU A 162 -9.52 -2.45 -0.13
C LEU A 162 -9.18 -3.18 -1.44
N PRO A 163 -10.15 -3.46 -2.34
CA PRO A 163 -9.85 -3.97 -3.67
C PRO A 163 -8.88 -3.09 -4.47
N GLU A 164 -8.96 -1.75 -4.33
CA GLU A 164 -8.03 -0.83 -4.99
C GLU A 164 -6.60 -0.96 -4.42
N ILE A 165 -6.44 -1.18 -3.11
CA ILE A 165 -5.12 -1.45 -2.52
C ILE A 165 -4.51 -2.71 -3.14
N LYS A 166 -5.27 -3.79 -3.27
CA LYS A 166 -4.84 -5.02 -3.93
C LYS A 166 -4.51 -4.79 -5.41
N ARG A 167 -5.38 -4.06 -6.13
CA ARG A 167 -5.16 -3.71 -7.54
C ARG A 167 -3.84 -2.96 -7.75
N ILE A 168 -3.52 -2.00 -6.90
CA ILE A 168 -2.25 -1.24 -6.98
C ILE A 168 -1.05 -2.18 -6.81
N ILE A 169 -1.10 -3.12 -5.86
CA ILE A 169 0.00 -4.07 -5.64
C ILE A 169 0.19 -4.95 -6.88
N LEU A 170 -0.90 -5.50 -7.44
CA LEU A 170 -0.84 -6.31 -8.66
C LEU A 170 -0.31 -5.52 -9.85
N ALA A 171 -0.67 -4.23 -9.98
CA ALA A 171 -0.15 -3.36 -11.02
C ALA A 171 1.37 -3.10 -10.86
N LEU A 172 1.84 -2.92 -9.62
CA LEU A 172 3.26 -2.77 -9.32
C LEU A 172 4.04 -4.05 -9.58
N GLN A 173 3.51 -5.21 -9.18
CA GLN A 173 4.09 -6.52 -9.46
C GLN A 173 4.20 -6.76 -10.98
N LYS A 174 3.14 -6.44 -11.73
CA LYS A 174 3.14 -6.55 -13.20
C LYS A 174 4.20 -5.67 -13.85
N HIS A 175 4.38 -4.44 -13.34
CA HIS A 175 5.47 -3.57 -13.78
C HIS A 175 6.85 -4.17 -13.51
N ASP A 176 7.07 -4.68 -12.30
CA ASP A 176 8.37 -5.22 -11.88
C ASP A 176 8.73 -6.51 -12.64
N GLU A 177 7.73 -7.34 -12.97
CA GLU A 177 7.90 -8.60 -13.71
C GLU A 177 8.18 -8.37 -15.20
N ASP A 178 7.39 -7.52 -15.86
CA ASP A 178 7.38 -7.42 -17.32
C ASP A 178 7.96 -6.10 -17.84
N ASN A 179 8.37 -5.18 -16.98
CA ASN A 179 8.82 -3.83 -17.36
C ASN A 179 7.79 -3.07 -18.21
N VAL A 180 6.51 -3.21 -17.90
CA VAL A 180 5.39 -2.54 -18.56
C VAL A 180 4.72 -1.53 -17.62
N SER A 181 3.85 -0.68 -18.16
CA SER A 181 3.02 0.22 -17.36
C SER A 181 1.56 -0.21 -17.44
N THR A 182 0.81 -0.02 -16.36
CA THR A 182 -0.62 -0.30 -16.36
C THR A 182 -1.41 0.97 -16.70
N PRO A 183 -2.39 0.92 -17.64
CA PRO A 183 -3.21 2.08 -17.96
C PRO A 183 -4.19 2.44 -16.83
N ALA A 184 -4.88 3.56 -16.99
CA ALA A 184 -5.94 3.96 -16.07
C ALA A 184 -7.00 2.86 -15.94
N ASN A 185 -7.44 2.60 -14.70
CA ASN A 185 -8.45 1.59 -14.34
C ASN A 185 -8.06 0.13 -14.64
N TRP A 186 -6.80 -0.14 -14.95
CA TRP A 186 -6.30 -1.48 -15.26
C TRP A 186 -6.71 -2.50 -14.18
N GLN A 187 -7.11 -3.67 -14.62
CA GLN A 187 -7.33 -4.85 -13.79
C GLN A 187 -6.42 -5.99 -14.25
N PRO A 188 -6.10 -6.96 -13.39
CA PRO A 188 -5.38 -8.16 -13.82
C PRO A 188 -6.03 -8.83 -15.03
N GLY A 189 -5.23 -9.05 -16.08
CA GLY A 189 -5.69 -9.58 -17.36
C GLY A 189 -5.98 -8.53 -18.43
N ASP A 190 -6.05 -7.24 -18.07
CA ASP A 190 -6.20 -6.17 -19.04
C ASP A 190 -4.88 -5.89 -19.79
N ASN A 191 -4.99 -5.25 -20.94
CA ASN A 191 -3.85 -4.80 -21.73
C ASN A 191 -2.95 -3.86 -20.93
N VAL A 192 -1.65 -3.94 -21.19
CA VAL A 192 -0.62 -3.09 -20.56
C VAL A 192 -0.08 -2.08 -21.55
N VAL A 193 0.48 -0.98 -21.06
CA VAL A 193 1.12 0.06 -21.87
C VAL A 193 2.59 -0.29 -22.07
N VAL A 194 3.02 -0.32 -23.32
CA VAL A 194 4.42 -0.48 -23.71
C VAL A 194 5.11 0.89 -23.67
N GLY A 195 6.32 0.95 -23.15
CA GLY A 195 7.08 2.20 -23.08
C GLY A 195 7.23 2.88 -24.44
N ALA A 196 7.11 4.21 -24.46
CA ALA A 196 7.27 4.99 -25.69
C ALA A 196 8.73 4.94 -26.17
N PRO A 197 8.96 4.88 -27.50
CA PRO A 197 10.30 5.01 -28.07
C PRO A 197 10.96 6.36 -27.75
N LEU A 198 12.27 6.36 -27.59
CA LEU A 198 13.04 7.57 -27.25
C LEU A 198 13.72 8.21 -28.47
N THR A 199 13.47 7.71 -29.68
CA THR A 199 14.04 8.23 -30.94
C THR A 199 12.97 8.37 -32.02
N LEU A 200 13.19 9.27 -32.99
CA LEU A 200 12.31 9.41 -34.17
C LEU A 200 12.20 8.09 -34.94
N GLN A 201 13.33 7.44 -35.18
CA GLN A 201 13.35 6.16 -35.87
C GLN A 201 12.52 5.10 -35.10
N GLY A 202 12.67 5.00 -33.82
CA GLY A 202 11.87 4.07 -33.00
C GLY A 202 10.37 4.40 -33.03
N ALA A 203 10.01 5.68 -33.11
CA ALA A 203 8.61 6.08 -33.26
C ALA A 203 8.04 5.66 -34.62
N GLU A 204 8.81 5.83 -35.72
CA GLU A 204 8.42 5.38 -37.06
C GLU A 204 8.29 3.85 -37.12
N GLU A 205 9.26 3.12 -36.56
CA GLU A 205 9.22 1.66 -36.46
C GLU A 205 7.99 1.17 -35.65
N ARG A 206 7.65 1.85 -34.56
CA ARG A 206 6.46 1.54 -33.73
C ARG A 206 5.17 1.72 -34.53
N MET A 207 5.06 2.82 -35.30
CA MET A 207 3.89 3.09 -36.16
C MET A 207 3.77 2.10 -37.32
N ALA A 208 4.89 1.52 -37.77
CA ALA A 208 4.92 0.54 -38.86
C ALA A 208 4.81 -0.92 -38.33
N SER A 209 4.74 -1.12 -37.04
CA SER A 209 4.68 -2.46 -36.43
C SER A 209 3.43 -3.22 -36.88
N GLN A 210 3.64 -4.48 -37.25
CA GLN A 210 2.59 -5.47 -37.56
C GLN A 210 2.51 -6.58 -36.52
N ASP A 211 3.00 -6.30 -35.32
CA ASP A 211 2.93 -7.24 -34.22
C ASP A 211 1.47 -7.42 -33.79
N GLU A 212 0.96 -8.64 -33.94
CA GLU A 212 -0.45 -8.98 -33.65
C GLU A 212 -0.78 -8.84 -32.15
N ASP A 213 0.22 -8.94 -31.27
CA ASP A 213 0.05 -8.79 -29.83
C ASP A 213 0.01 -7.30 -29.42
N MET A 214 0.26 -6.38 -30.34
CA MET A 214 0.28 -4.94 -30.08
C MET A 214 -0.89 -4.21 -30.72
N VAL A 215 -1.55 -3.35 -29.95
CA VAL A 215 -2.51 -2.36 -30.44
C VAL A 215 -1.85 -1.00 -30.44
N VAL A 216 -1.41 -0.54 -31.61
CA VAL A 216 -0.73 0.76 -31.80
C VAL A 216 -1.78 1.83 -32.10
N TYR A 217 -2.05 2.72 -31.16
CA TYR A 217 -2.89 3.91 -31.36
C TYR A 217 -2.07 5.08 -31.91
N ASP A 218 -0.85 5.23 -31.37
CA ASP A 218 0.16 6.18 -31.80
C ASP A 218 1.53 5.68 -31.28
N TRP A 219 2.64 6.25 -31.77
CA TRP A 219 4.00 5.85 -31.38
C TRP A 219 4.22 5.92 -29.85
N TYR A 220 3.53 6.84 -29.15
CA TYR A 220 3.60 7.03 -27.69
C TYR A 220 2.52 6.26 -26.93
N LEU A 221 1.51 5.75 -27.60
CA LEU A 221 0.41 4.99 -26.99
C LEU A 221 0.24 3.64 -27.71
N THR A 222 0.89 2.65 -27.17
CA THR A 222 0.80 1.26 -27.62
C THR A 222 0.44 0.38 -26.44
N LEU A 223 -0.56 -0.45 -26.63
CA LEU A 223 -0.95 -1.47 -25.68
C LEU A 223 -0.45 -2.83 -26.14
N ASN A 224 -0.07 -3.68 -25.20
CA ASN A 224 0.23 -5.09 -25.44
C ASN A 224 -0.82 -5.97 -24.77
N CYS A 225 -1.29 -6.98 -25.49
CA CYS A 225 -2.24 -7.97 -24.94
C CYS A 225 -1.47 -9.04 -24.20
N PRO A 226 -1.64 -9.21 -22.87
CA PRO A 226 -0.91 -10.23 -22.11
C PRO A 226 -1.43 -11.66 -22.34
N THR A 227 -2.48 -11.85 -23.14
CA THR A 227 -3.22 -13.12 -23.27
C THR A 227 -3.47 -13.56 -24.71
N CYS A 228 -2.87 -12.88 -25.69
CA CYS A 228 -2.99 -13.29 -27.10
C CYS A 228 -1.99 -14.38 -27.46
#